data_4fed28153e96714ad6f8c2e0e0439376
#
_entry.id   4fed28153e96714ad6f8c2e0e0439376
#
_cell.length_a   1.000
_cell.length_b   1.000
_cell.length_c   1.000
_cell.angle_alpha   90.00
_cell.angle_beta   90.00
_cell.angle_gamma   90.00
#
_symmetry.space_group_name_H-M   'P 1'
#
loop_
_entity.id
_entity.type
_entity.pdbx_description
1 polymer ?
#
loop_
_entity_poly.entity_id
_entity_poly.type
_entity_poly.pdbx_seq_one_letter_code
_entity_poly.pdbx_strand_id
1 'polypeptide(L)'
;MFVKRSMIPAAVAVLFVLLMACKTTPTSSTAAATTEAAAAPAVTAAPAAPAPAAPAAPAADHIKVQHILISFAGKVPGKNITRTEDEARALAAQVFDRAKKGEDFDSLVKTYTDDRAPGIYALANSGVTPSADEFSRDRMVPAFGEVGFSLAPGEIGMAPYDPARSPFGWHIIKRLE
;
A
#
# COMPACT_ATOMS: atom_id res chain seq x y z
N MET A 1 -40.44 18.42 -34.96
CA MET A 1 -39.93 19.63 -35.64
C MET A 1 -38.49 19.84 -35.20
N PHE A 2 -37.58 19.69 -36.17
CA PHE A 2 -36.16 20.08 -36.25
C PHE A 2 -35.18 19.62 -35.16
N VAL A 3 -34.51 18.58 -35.33
CA VAL A 3 -33.15 18.21 -35.84
C VAL A 3 -32.20 19.41 -35.97
N LYS A 4 -31.12 19.40 -35.21
CA LYS A 4 -29.86 19.99 -35.65
C LYS A 4 -28.67 19.09 -35.27
N ARG A 5 -28.27 18.30 -36.23
CA ARG A 5 -26.92 17.70 -36.34
C ARG A 5 -25.94 18.85 -36.58
N SER A 6 -24.80 18.77 -35.96
CA SER A 6 -23.61 19.48 -36.46
C SER A 6 -22.43 18.51 -36.50
N MET A 7 -21.99 18.34 -37.73
CA MET A 7 -20.88 17.47 -38.15
C MET A 7 -19.58 18.29 -38.17
N ILE A 8 -18.50 17.75 -37.60
CA ILE A 8 -17.13 17.52 -38.10
C ILE A 8 -16.42 18.70 -38.82
N PRO A 9 -15.07 18.86 -38.71
CA PRO A 9 -14.20 18.04 -39.54
C PRO A 9 -12.92 17.49 -38.93
N ALA A 10 -12.49 16.43 -39.58
CA ALA A 10 -11.21 15.76 -39.45
C ALA A 10 -10.12 16.47 -40.28
N ALA A 11 -8.92 15.97 -40.05
CA ALA A 11 -7.69 16.06 -40.86
C ALA A 11 -6.78 17.25 -40.60
N VAL A 12 -5.51 16.96 -40.24
CA VAL A 12 -4.43 16.90 -41.22
C VAL A 12 -3.20 16.21 -40.57
N ALA A 13 -2.73 15.19 -41.24
CA ALA A 13 -1.44 14.55 -41.05
C ALA A 13 -0.32 15.47 -41.58
N VAL A 14 0.79 15.55 -40.87
CA VAL A 14 2.07 15.93 -41.47
C VAL A 14 3.17 14.99 -40.97
N LEU A 15 3.60 14.20 -41.93
CA LEU A 15 4.78 13.38 -42.01
C LEU A 15 6.03 14.26 -42.09
N PHE A 16 7.02 14.06 -41.19
CA PHE A 16 8.37 14.50 -41.46
C PHE A 16 9.36 13.39 -41.10
N VAL A 17 9.81 12.75 -42.17
CA VAL A 17 10.99 11.89 -42.22
C VAL A 17 12.21 12.79 -42.39
N LEU A 18 13.20 12.62 -41.55
CA LEU A 18 14.55 13.01 -41.91
C LEU A 18 15.57 12.00 -41.37
N LEU A 19 16.09 11.23 -42.31
CA LEU A 19 17.28 10.40 -42.16
C LEU A 19 18.51 11.33 -42.02
N MET A 20 19.39 11.01 -41.05
CA MET A 20 20.81 11.25 -41.22
C MET A 20 21.61 10.09 -40.64
N ALA A 21 22.16 9.32 -41.54
CA ALA A 21 23.18 8.33 -41.28
C ALA A 21 24.55 9.02 -41.14
N CYS A 22 25.29 8.68 -40.12
CA CYS A 22 26.74 8.81 -40.14
C CYS A 22 27.38 7.50 -39.65
N LYS A 23 27.95 6.80 -40.61
CA LYS A 23 28.91 5.71 -40.42
C LYS A 23 30.26 6.30 -40.04
N THR A 24 30.89 5.77 -39.02
CA THR A 24 32.35 5.62 -38.99
C THR A 24 32.72 4.38 -38.21
N THR A 25 33.38 3.48 -38.86
CA THR A 25 34.04 2.24 -38.40
C THR A 25 35.55 2.53 -38.14
N PRO A 26 36.36 1.56 -37.78
CA PRO A 26 36.86 1.29 -36.43
C PRO A 26 38.37 1.50 -36.36
N THR A 27 38.91 1.62 -35.20
CA THR A 27 40.36 1.37 -35.01
C THR A 27 40.59 0.48 -33.81
N SER A 28 41.04 -0.69 -34.13
CA SER A 28 41.64 -1.70 -33.27
C SER A 28 42.84 -1.12 -32.56
N SER A 29 42.92 -1.26 -31.24
CA SER A 29 44.21 -1.27 -30.54
C SER A 29 44.13 -2.21 -29.35
N THR A 30 44.89 -3.29 -29.52
CA THR A 30 45.20 -4.32 -28.52
C THR A 30 46.11 -3.72 -27.45
N ALA A 31 45.70 -3.79 -26.19
CA ALA A 31 46.62 -3.85 -25.06
C ALA A 31 45.97 -4.61 -23.91
N ALA A 32 46.57 -5.75 -23.62
CA ALA A 32 46.26 -6.57 -22.46
C ALA A 32 46.77 -5.89 -21.18
N ALA A 33 45.93 -5.89 -20.14
CA ALA A 33 46.40 -5.95 -18.75
C ALA A 33 45.23 -6.26 -17.80
N THR A 34 45.27 -7.45 -17.24
CA THR A 34 45.14 -7.81 -15.82
C THR A 34 43.84 -7.45 -15.10
N THR A 35 43.04 -8.50 -14.93
CA THR A 35 42.36 -8.96 -13.70
C THR A 35 42.33 -7.97 -12.53
N GLU A 36 41.11 -7.49 -12.19
CA GLU A 36 40.68 -7.44 -10.80
C GLU A 36 39.15 -7.54 -10.77
N ALA A 37 38.67 -8.71 -10.40
CA ALA A 37 37.29 -8.97 -10.11
C ALA A 37 36.98 -8.38 -8.72
N ALA A 38 36.48 -7.17 -8.66
CA ALA A 38 35.83 -6.65 -7.45
C ALA A 38 34.43 -7.23 -7.40
N ALA A 39 34.28 -8.33 -6.67
CA ALA A 39 32.98 -8.85 -6.24
C ALA A 39 32.27 -7.78 -5.40
N ALA A 40 31.19 -7.22 -5.93
CA ALA A 40 30.25 -6.46 -5.12
C ALA A 40 29.66 -7.39 -4.04
N PRO A 41 29.64 -7.00 -2.76
CA PRO A 41 28.99 -7.81 -1.75
C PRO A 41 27.49 -7.83 -2.01
N ALA A 42 26.94 -9.01 -2.23
CA ALA A 42 25.51 -9.25 -2.15
C ALA A 42 25.06 -8.88 -0.73
N VAL A 43 24.46 -7.75 -0.57
CA VAL A 43 23.72 -7.41 0.66
C VAL A 43 22.49 -8.32 0.71
N THR A 44 22.68 -9.45 1.37
CA THR A 44 21.58 -10.28 1.87
C THR A 44 20.80 -9.40 2.83
N ALA A 45 19.66 -8.88 2.38
CA ALA A 45 18.73 -8.20 3.26
C ALA A 45 18.23 -9.23 4.28
N ALA A 46 18.77 -9.20 5.47
CA ALA A 46 18.21 -9.92 6.61
C ALA A 46 16.77 -9.43 6.83
N PRO A 47 15.83 -10.33 7.15
CA PRO A 47 14.47 -9.91 7.52
C PRO A 47 14.59 -8.93 8.69
N ALA A 48 14.06 -7.72 8.48
CA ALA A 48 14.01 -6.69 9.52
C ALA A 48 13.30 -7.29 10.74
N ALA A 49 14.02 -7.38 11.84
CA ALA A 49 13.45 -7.75 13.12
C ALA A 49 12.28 -6.80 13.43
N PRO A 50 11.18 -7.30 14.02
CA PRO A 50 10.08 -6.44 14.42
C PRO A 50 10.61 -5.34 15.33
N ALA A 51 10.29 -4.09 14.99
CA ALA A 51 10.62 -2.95 15.80
C ALA A 51 10.12 -3.20 17.24
N PRO A 52 10.86 -2.80 18.29
CA PRO A 52 10.44 -2.98 19.66
C PRO A 52 9.06 -2.34 19.85
N ALA A 53 8.12 -3.13 20.32
CA ALA A 53 6.78 -2.68 20.66
C ALA A 53 6.90 -1.51 21.65
N ALA A 54 6.31 -0.37 21.31
CA ALA A 54 6.11 0.69 22.27
C ALA A 54 5.41 0.13 23.52
N PRO A 55 5.64 0.67 24.72
CA PRO A 55 5.02 0.16 25.94
C PRO A 55 3.51 0.11 25.72
N ALA A 56 2.94 -1.08 25.89
CA ALA A 56 1.52 -1.33 25.66
C ALA A 56 0.71 -0.36 26.54
N ALA A 57 -0.09 0.49 25.89
CA ALA A 57 -1.12 1.23 26.60
C ALA A 57 -2.00 0.22 27.37
N PRO A 58 -2.54 0.57 28.55
CA PRO A 58 -3.43 -0.32 29.28
C PRO A 58 -4.52 -0.82 28.32
N ALA A 59 -4.75 -2.13 28.32
CA ALA A 59 -5.66 -2.78 27.37
C ALA A 59 -7.05 -2.15 27.52
N ALA A 60 -7.44 -1.38 26.50
CA ALA A 60 -8.78 -0.79 26.46
C ALA A 60 -9.79 -1.91 26.20
N ASP A 61 -10.96 -1.82 26.82
CA ASP A 61 -12.08 -2.74 26.58
C ASP A 61 -12.74 -2.46 25.22
N HIS A 62 -12.81 -1.19 24.85
CA HIS A 62 -13.44 -0.71 23.61
C HIS A 62 -12.52 0.29 22.92
N ILE A 63 -12.47 0.23 21.59
CA ILE A 63 -11.71 1.15 20.76
C ILE A 63 -12.51 1.52 19.50
N LYS A 64 -12.19 2.67 18.93
CA LYS A 64 -12.62 3.03 17.60
C LYS A 64 -11.39 3.26 16.72
N VAL A 65 -11.37 2.64 15.57
CA VAL A 65 -10.27 2.73 14.61
C VAL A 65 -10.79 3.13 13.23
N GLN A 66 -9.92 3.75 12.45
CA GLN A 66 -10.11 3.95 11.03
C GLN A 66 -8.97 3.26 10.30
N HIS A 67 -9.24 2.65 9.15
CA HIS A 67 -8.20 1.93 8.43
C HIS A 67 -8.21 2.14 6.92
N ILE A 68 -7.05 1.87 6.32
CA ILE A 68 -6.85 1.76 4.88
C ILE A 68 -6.39 0.34 4.60
N LEU A 69 -7.10 -0.38 3.74
CA LEU A 69 -6.64 -1.67 3.23
C LEU A 69 -5.91 -1.45 1.91
N ILE A 70 -4.67 -1.89 1.82
CA ILE A 70 -3.91 -1.99 0.58
C ILE A 70 -3.76 -3.46 0.24
N SER A 71 -4.50 -3.89 -0.75
CA SER A 71 -4.57 -5.28 -1.19
C SER A 71 -3.88 -5.49 -2.54
N PHE A 72 -3.86 -6.72 -3.03
CA PHE A 72 -3.30 -7.09 -4.33
C PHE A 72 -4.18 -8.13 -5.03
N ALA A 73 -3.81 -8.50 -6.26
CA ALA A 73 -4.62 -9.35 -7.12
C ALA A 73 -5.08 -10.64 -6.42
N GLY A 74 -6.38 -10.92 -6.49
CA GLY A 74 -7.00 -12.14 -5.99
C GLY A 74 -7.23 -12.21 -4.48
N LYS A 75 -6.95 -11.17 -3.68
CA LYS A 75 -7.08 -11.22 -2.22
C LYS A 75 -8.43 -10.72 -1.70
N VAL A 76 -9.08 -9.80 -2.37
CA VAL A 76 -10.39 -9.28 -1.97
C VAL A 76 -11.44 -9.79 -2.96
N PRO A 77 -12.37 -10.65 -2.53
CA PRO A 77 -13.45 -11.13 -3.39
C PRO A 77 -14.28 -9.98 -3.99
N GLY A 78 -14.58 -10.07 -5.28
CA GLY A 78 -15.39 -9.08 -5.97
C GLY A 78 -14.70 -7.76 -6.30
N LYS A 79 -13.43 -7.59 -5.98
CA LYS A 79 -12.62 -6.42 -6.35
C LYS A 79 -11.67 -6.77 -7.50
N ASN A 80 -11.64 -5.92 -8.52
CA ASN A 80 -10.70 -6.07 -9.64
C ASN A 80 -9.40 -5.29 -9.34
N ILE A 81 -8.58 -5.86 -8.44
CA ILE A 81 -7.28 -5.31 -8.10
C ILE A 81 -6.25 -5.99 -8.97
N THR A 82 -5.46 -5.21 -9.71
CA THR A 82 -4.47 -5.71 -10.68
C THR A 82 -3.04 -5.63 -10.20
N ARG A 83 -2.77 -4.86 -9.12
CA ARG A 83 -1.41 -4.72 -8.58
C ARG A 83 -0.90 -6.04 -8.00
N THR A 84 0.40 -6.26 -8.14
CA THR A 84 1.12 -7.38 -7.54
C THR A 84 1.26 -7.22 -6.02
N GLU A 85 1.73 -8.26 -5.35
CA GLU A 85 2.03 -8.19 -3.91
C GLU A 85 3.13 -7.17 -3.61
N ASP A 86 4.20 -7.13 -4.42
CA ASP A 86 5.30 -6.18 -4.23
C ASP A 86 4.87 -4.72 -4.46
N GLU A 87 4.03 -4.47 -5.45
CA GLU A 87 3.45 -3.14 -5.68
C GLU A 87 2.54 -2.72 -4.52
N ALA A 88 1.74 -3.64 -3.98
CA ALA A 88 0.90 -3.37 -2.82
C ALA A 88 1.73 -3.09 -1.57
N ARG A 89 2.83 -3.83 -1.35
CA ARG A 89 3.78 -3.60 -0.25
C ARG A 89 4.40 -2.21 -0.34
N ALA A 90 4.89 -1.83 -1.51
CA ALA A 90 5.49 -0.52 -1.73
C ALA A 90 4.47 0.62 -1.52
N LEU A 91 3.25 0.45 -2.04
CA LEU A 91 2.16 1.42 -1.85
C LEU A 91 1.76 1.53 -0.38
N ALA A 92 1.65 0.41 0.34
CA ALA A 92 1.31 0.42 1.77
C ALA A 92 2.36 1.17 2.59
N ALA A 93 3.66 0.94 2.34
CA ALA A 93 4.73 1.68 2.99
C ALA A 93 4.64 3.20 2.68
N GLN A 94 4.42 3.57 1.42
CA GLN A 94 4.27 4.96 1.02
C GLN A 94 3.08 5.65 1.70
N VAL A 95 1.92 5.01 1.74
CA VAL A 95 0.70 5.57 2.36
C VAL A 95 0.87 5.65 3.88
N PHE A 96 1.50 4.65 4.50
CA PHE A 96 1.82 4.67 5.92
C PHE A 96 2.74 5.84 6.30
N ASP A 97 3.81 6.07 5.52
CA ASP A 97 4.72 7.18 5.74
C ASP A 97 4.02 8.55 5.63
N ARG A 98 3.12 8.70 4.66
CA ARG A 98 2.31 9.92 4.48
C ARG A 98 1.38 10.14 5.68
N ALA A 99 0.71 9.09 6.13
CA ALA A 99 -0.14 9.14 7.32
C ALA A 99 0.66 9.53 8.57
N LYS A 100 1.85 8.93 8.78
CA LYS A 100 2.75 9.26 9.90
C LYS A 100 3.29 10.69 9.85
N LYS A 101 3.39 11.28 8.66
CA LYS A 101 3.77 12.71 8.46
C LYS A 101 2.61 13.68 8.67
N GLY A 102 1.42 13.18 9.03
CA GLY A 102 0.27 14.01 9.37
C GLY A 102 -0.63 14.37 8.18
N GLU A 103 -0.49 13.70 7.05
CA GLU A 103 -1.45 13.86 5.96
C GLU A 103 -2.84 13.42 6.40
N ASP A 104 -3.87 14.11 5.90
CA ASP A 104 -5.25 13.85 6.26
C ASP A 104 -5.66 12.39 6.00
N PHE A 105 -5.98 11.67 7.08
CA PHE A 105 -6.24 10.24 7.02
C PHE A 105 -7.52 9.92 6.25
N ASP A 106 -8.56 10.76 6.32
CA ASP A 106 -9.79 10.58 5.56
C ASP A 106 -9.55 10.67 4.05
N SER A 107 -8.69 11.59 3.63
CA SER A 107 -8.27 11.73 2.24
C SER A 107 -7.49 10.52 1.76
N LEU A 108 -6.60 9.97 2.59
CA LEU A 108 -5.87 8.74 2.30
C LEU A 108 -6.81 7.54 2.20
N VAL A 109 -7.79 7.41 3.10
CA VAL A 109 -8.81 6.35 3.04
C VAL A 109 -9.57 6.43 1.72
N LYS A 110 -10.10 7.59 1.36
CA LYS A 110 -10.89 7.78 0.13
C LYS A 110 -10.10 7.46 -1.13
N THR A 111 -8.80 7.72 -1.11
CA THR A 111 -7.94 7.58 -2.29
C THR A 111 -7.39 6.17 -2.45
N TYR A 112 -7.04 5.49 -1.35
CA TYR A 112 -6.22 4.30 -1.41
C TYR A 112 -6.88 3.03 -0.90
N THR A 113 -7.99 3.12 -0.12
CA THR A 113 -8.54 1.88 0.44
C THR A 113 -9.15 0.95 -0.59
N ASP A 114 -8.76 -0.29 -0.55
CA ASP A 114 -9.40 -1.37 -1.30
C ASP A 114 -10.61 -1.95 -0.55
N ASP A 115 -10.87 -1.51 0.67
CA ASP A 115 -12.11 -1.80 1.40
C ASP A 115 -13.16 -0.70 1.15
N ARG A 116 -14.02 -0.43 2.12
CA ARG A 116 -15.06 0.59 2.07
C ARG A 116 -14.63 1.85 2.83
N ALA A 117 -14.79 3.01 2.22
CA ALA A 117 -14.74 4.26 2.98
C ALA A 117 -16.05 4.43 3.79
N PRO A 118 -16.02 5.03 4.99
CA PRO A 118 -14.89 5.72 5.62
C PRO A 118 -13.91 4.80 6.36
N GLY A 119 -14.06 3.48 6.36
CA GLY A 119 -13.15 2.52 6.98
C GLY A 119 -13.11 2.58 8.52
N ILE A 120 -14.19 3.05 9.16
CA ILE A 120 -14.28 3.20 10.62
C ILE A 120 -14.94 1.96 11.22
N TYR A 121 -14.30 1.42 12.25
CA TYR A 121 -14.78 0.27 13.02
C TYR A 121 -14.69 0.56 14.51
N ALA A 122 -15.78 0.27 15.22
CA ALA A 122 -15.80 0.19 16.68
C ALA A 122 -15.60 -1.28 17.09
N LEU A 123 -14.70 -1.52 18.02
CA LEU A 123 -14.27 -2.88 18.41
C LEU A 123 -14.32 -3.05 19.91
N ALA A 124 -14.90 -4.18 20.36
CA ALA A 124 -14.78 -4.67 21.73
C ALA A 124 -13.62 -5.69 21.80
N ASN A 125 -12.81 -5.63 22.86
CA ASN A 125 -11.68 -6.52 23.08
C ASN A 125 -12.13 -7.99 23.32
N SER A 126 -11.18 -8.91 23.27
CA SER A 126 -11.44 -10.32 23.57
C SER A 126 -12.01 -10.47 24.99
N GLY A 127 -13.10 -11.21 25.12
CA GLY A 127 -13.79 -11.40 26.40
C GLY A 127 -14.70 -10.27 26.83
N VAL A 128 -14.76 -9.17 26.10
CA VAL A 128 -15.67 -8.03 26.32
C VAL A 128 -16.91 -8.18 25.43
N THR A 129 -18.10 -7.94 26.01
CA THR A 129 -19.34 -7.98 25.24
C THR A 129 -19.43 -6.76 24.31
N PRO A 130 -19.53 -6.95 22.98
CA PRO A 130 -19.69 -5.83 22.05
C PRO A 130 -21.02 -5.09 22.26
N SER A 131 -21.00 -3.77 22.15
CA SER A 131 -22.21 -2.96 22.00
C SER A 131 -22.87 -3.16 20.62
N ALA A 132 -24.06 -2.59 20.40
CA ALA A 132 -24.85 -2.85 19.19
C ALA A 132 -24.11 -2.56 17.86
N ASP A 133 -23.23 -1.55 17.86
CA ASP A 133 -22.51 -1.09 16.67
C ASP A 133 -21.02 -1.51 16.68
N GLU A 134 -20.64 -2.43 17.56
CA GLU A 134 -19.26 -2.90 17.70
C GLU A 134 -19.08 -4.31 17.15
N PHE A 135 -17.88 -4.55 16.67
CA PHE A 135 -17.42 -5.89 16.31
C PHE A 135 -16.55 -6.45 17.44
N SER A 136 -16.69 -7.74 17.75
CA SER A 136 -15.72 -8.40 18.61
C SER A 136 -14.36 -8.49 17.92
N ARG A 137 -13.28 -8.17 18.64
CA ARG A 137 -11.91 -8.35 18.18
C ARG A 137 -11.66 -9.75 17.63
N ASP A 138 -12.26 -10.78 18.24
CA ASP A 138 -12.07 -12.19 17.86
C ASP A 138 -12.69 -12.53 16.50
N ARG A 139 -13.54 -11.66 15.96
CA ARG A 139 -14.13 -11.79 14.62
C ARG A 139 -13.37 -10.98 13.53
N MET A 140 -12.42 -10.19 13.96
CA MET A 140 -11.61 -9.41 13.03
C MET A 140 -10.41 -10.21 12.55
N VAL A 141 -9.78 -9.71 11.51
CA VAL A 141 -8.47 -10.22 11.05
C VAL A 141 -7.47 -10.10 12.22
N PRO A 142 -6.79 -11.19 12.63
CA PRO A 142 -6.00 -11.20 13.87
C PRO A 142 -4.99 -10.04 13.97
N ALA A 143 -4.19 -9.81 12.92
CA ALA A 143 -3.20 -8.74 12.93
C ALA A 143 -3.84 -7.35 12.99
N PHE A 144 -5.04 -7.16 12.42
CA PHE A 144 -5.79 -5.91 12.52
C PHE A 144 -6.18 -5.60 13.96
N GLY A 145 -6.79 -6.59 14.64
CA GLY A 145 -7.18 -6.43 16.04
C GLY A 145 -5.99 -6.19 16.97
N GLU A 146 -4.89 -6.92 16.78
CA GLU A 146 -3.67 -6.75 17.58
C GLU A 146 -3.09 -5.34 17.44
N VAL A 147 -2.91 -4.86 16.22
CA VAL A 147 -2.40 -3.51 15.99
C VAL A 147 -3.37 -2.47 16.53
N GLY A 148 -4.68 -2.58 16.22
CA GLY A 148 -5.67 -1.60 16.68
C GLY A 148 -5.66 -1.41 18.20
N PHE A 149 -5.62 -2.50 18.95
CA PHE A 149 -5.61 -2.47 20.43
C PHE A 149 -4.24 -2.10 21.04
N SER A 150 -3.14 -2.19 20.28
CA SER A 150 -1.82 -1.77 20.76
C SER A 150 -1.56 -0.28 20.61
N LEU A 151 -2.32 0.43 19.78
CA LEU A 151 -2.14 1.85 19.55
C LEU A 151 -2.76 2.70 20.67
N ALA A 152 -2.16 3.84 20.99
CA ALA A 152 -2.81 4.89 21.75
C ALA A 152 -3.77 5.71 20.83
N PRO A 153 -4.78 6.41 21.42
CA PRO A 153 -5.62 7.32 20.63
C PRO A 153 -4.79 8.33 19.83
N GLY A 154 -5.10 8.47 18.53
CA GLY A 154 -4.37 9.29 17.59
C GLY A 154 -3.17 8.61 16.93
N GLU A 155 -2.68 7.49 17.46
CA GLU A 155 -1.56 6.77 16.86
C GLU A 155 -1.96 6.01 15.58
N ILE A 156 -0.95 5.79 14.73
CA ILE A 156 -1.08 5.07 13.47
C ILE A 156 -0.10 3.90 13.47
N GLY A 157 -0.60 2.72 13.20
CA GLY A 157 0.17 1.48 13.03
C GLY A 157 -0.13 0.79 11.71
N MET A 158 0.65 -0.22 11.39
CA MET A 158 0.45 -1.03 10.19
C MET A 158 0.48 -2.52 10.55
N ALA A 159 -0.56 -3.25 10.16
CA ALA A 159 -0.58 -4.70 10.14
C ALA A 159 -0.13 -5.15 8.74
N PRO A 160 1.05 -5.77 8.60
CA PRO A 160 1.54 -6.23 7.31
C PRO A 160 0.72 -7.41 6.80
N TYR A 161 0.77 -7.62 5.47
CA TYR A 161 0.19 -8.82 4.88
C TYR A 161 0.84 -10.08 5.48
N ASP A 162 0.00 -11.01 5.88
CA ASP A 162 0.35 -12.35 6.32
C ASP A 162 -0.77 -13.31 5.89
N PRO A 163 -0.46 -14.44 5.22
CA PRO A 163 -1.48 -15.35 4.70
C PRO A 163 -2.46 -15.88 5.75
N ALA A 164 -2.03 -16.01 7.02
CA ALA A 164 -2.84 -16.53 8.12
C ALA A 164 -3.46 -15.42 8.98
N ARG A 165 -2.75 -14.33 9.20
CA ARG A 165 -3.11 -13.31 10.18
C ARG A 165 -3.62 -12.00 9.58
N SER A 166 -3.32 -11.74 8.30
CA SER A 166 -3.76 -10.55 7.54
C SER A 166 -3.92 -10.91 6.05
N PRO A 167 -4.83 -11.84 5.69
CA PRO A 167 -4.87 -12.48 4.38
C PRO A 167 -5.31 -11.57 3.24
N PHE A 168 -5.90 -10.42 3.55
CA PHE A 168 -6.42 -9.48 2.54
C PHE A 168 -5.40 -8.46 2.04
N GLY A 169 -4.29 -8.25 2.78
CA GLY A 169 -3.28 -7.25 2.44
C GLY A 169 -2.73 -6.53 3.67
N TRP A 170 -2.22 -5.32 3.45
CA TRP A 170 -1.70 -4.44 4.49
C TRP A 170 -2.82 -3.55 5.02
N HIS A 171 -2.98 -3.50 6.36
CA HIS A 171 -3.91 -2.58 7.01
C HIS A 171 -3.11 -1.45 7.68
N ILE A 172 -3.32 -0.22 7.24
CA ILE A 172 -2.84 0.98 7.92
C ILE A 172 -3.97 1.44 8.83
N ILE A 173 -3.73 1.46 10.12
CA ILE A 173 -4.75 1.61 11.15
C ILE A 173 -4.44 2.86 11.98
N LYS A 174 -5.41 3.75 12.10
CA LYS A 174 -5.38 4.90 13.01
C LYS A 174 -6.36 4.65 14.15
N ARG A 175 -5.91 4.70 15.39
CA ARG A 175 -6.82 4.66 16.54
C ARG A 175 -7.45 6.04 16.73
N LEU A 176 -8.79 6.09 16.84
CA LEU A 176 -9.55 7.32 17.05
C LEU A 176 -9.86 7.53 18.53
N GLU A 177 -10.25 6.43 19.22
CA GLU A 177 -10.66 6.42 20.64
C GLU A 177 -10.08 5.19 21.34
#